data_7ec78348a56d5b501b61f20706850bed
#
_entry.id   7ec78348a56d5b501b61f20706850bed
#
_cell.length_a   1.000
_cell.length_b   1.000
_cell.length_c   1.000
_cell.angle_alpha   90.00
_cell.angle_beta   90.00
_cell.angle_gamma   90.00
#
_symmetry.space_group_name_H-M   'P 1'
#
loop_
_entity.id
_entity.type
_entity.pdbx_description
1 polymer ?
#
loop_
_entity_poly.entity_id
_entity_poly.type
_entity_poly.pdbx_seq_one_letter_code
_entity_poly.pdbx_strand_id
1 'polypeptide(L)'
;GKNEDRISSLVDEFIKIYIKPYEKAKELIIKYQDQRCIIISATAEFLVRKIASFLGVRESIAIKCERVGDKFSGKAYGVYSFKEGKVLRLKEYLGKDYEKWMKDSYFFSDSINDLPLLESVSKAFVCNGDEKILKIAKERKYEILTF
;
A
#
# COMPACT_ATOMS: atom_id res chain seq x y z
N GLY A 1 -19.94 -4.37 -17.28
CA GLY A 1 -18.81 -3.68 -16.71
C GLY A 1 -18.67 -2.25 -17.21
N LYS A 2 -17.95 -1.43 -16.47
CA LYS A 2 -17.69 -0.04 -16.87
C LYS A 2 -16.41 0.02 -17.70
N ASN A 3 -16.40 0.89 -18.71
CA ASN A 3 -15.25 1.17 -19.55
C ASN A 3 -14.10 1.73 -18.69
N GLU A 4 -12.86 1.34 -19.01
CA GLU A 4 -11.66 1.76 -18.27
C GLU A 4 -11.45 3.27 -18.26
N ASP A 5 -11.69 3.95 -19.39
CA ASP A 5 -11.54 5.41 -19.49
C ASP A 5 -12.51 6.14 -18.58
N ARG A 6 -13.76 5.67 -18.50
CA ARG A 6 -14.77 6.23 -17.60
C ARG A 6 -14.39 6.02 -16.14
N ILE A 7 -13.90 4.83 -15.79
CA ILE A 7 -13.40 4.53 -14.43
C ILE A 7 -12.22 5.44 -14.12
N SER A 8 -11.27 5.59 -15.03
CA SER A 8 -10.10 6.45 -14.87
C SER A 8 -10.51 7.90 -14.58
N SER A 9 -11.44 8.45 -15.33
CA SER A 9 -11.95 9.82 -15.11
C SER A 9 -12.62 9.98 -13.75
N LEU A 10 -13.45 9.01 -13.33
CA LEU A 10 -14.10 9.01 -12.02
C LEU A 10 -13.09 8.93 -10.87
N VAL A 11 -12.04 8.14 -11.04
CA VAL A 11 -10.96 8.04 -10.05
C VAL A 11 -10.20 9.35 -9.94
N ASP A 12 -9.88 10.00 -11.05
CA ASP A 12 -9.21 11.31 -11.04
C ASP A 12 -10.03 12.37 -10.29
N GLU A 13 -11.34 12.42 -10.54
CA GLU A 13 -12.25 13.29 -9.78
C GLU A 13 -12.28 12.95 -8.30
N PHE A 14 -12.39 11.67 -7.96
CA PHE A 14 -12.40 11.21 -6.56
C PHE A 14 -11.13 11.62 -5.83
N ILE A 15 -9.96 11.42 -6.42
CA ILE A 15 -8.68 11.81 -5.83
C ILE A 15 -8.64 13.30 -5.58
N LYS A 16 -9.01 14.10 -6.58
CA LYS A 16 -9.02 15.56 -6.50
C LYS A 16 -9.88 16.09 -5.37
N ILE A 17 -11.04 15.46 -5.13
CA ILE A 17 -12.04 15.94 -4.16
C ILE A 17 -11.79 15.37 -2.76
N TYR A 18 -11.46 14.08 -2.64
CA TYR A 18 -11.50 13.36 -1.38
C TYR A 18 -10.14 12.93 -0.82
N ILE A 19 -9.10 12.85 -1.63
CA ILE A 19 -7.79 12.44 -1.15
C ILE A 19 -7.01 13.63 -0.61
N LYS A 20 -6.88 13.68 0.72
CA LYS A 20 -6.13 14.70 1.45
C LYS A 20 -5.04 14.03 2.29
N PRO A 21 -3.84 13.80 1.72
CA PRO A 21 -2.76 13.16 2.45
C PRO A 21 -2.32 14.01 3.65
N TYR A 22 -1.92 13.36 4.74
CA TYR A 22 -1.27 14.05 5.85
C TYR A 22 0.03 14.71 5.39
N GLU A 23 0.30 15.91 5.86
CA GLU A 23 1.55 16.63 5.53
C GLU A 23 2.80 15.82 5.94
N LYS A 24 2.78 15.20 7.12
CA LYS A 24 3.87 14.33 7.58
C LYS A 24 4.07 13.10 6.70
N ALA A 25 3.00 12.54 6.12
CA ALA A 25 3.10 11.45 5.16
C ALA A 25 3.76 11.90 3.86
N LYS A 26 3.41 13.08 3.36
CA LYS A 26 4.09 13.68 2.19
C LYS A 26 5.58 13.93 2.47
N GLU A 27 5.90 14.45 3.65
CA GLU A 27 7.29 14.66 4.09
C GLU A 27 8.10 13.36 4.12
N LEU A 28 7.49 12.26 4.60
CA LEU A 28 8.12 10.93 4.58
C LEU A 28 8.40 10.45 3.15
N ILE A 29 7.45 10.61 2.24
CA ILE A 29 7.63 10.24 0.83
C ILE A 29 8.79 11.03 0.22
N ILE A 30 8.87 12.32 0.47
CA ILE A 30 9.95 13.18 0.01
C ILE A 30 11.29 12.75 0.62
N LYS A 31 11.31 12.47 1.93
CA LYS A 31 12.51 12.02 2.65
C LYS A 31 13.13 10.76 2.02
N TYR A 32 12.28 9.83 1.56
CA TYR A 32 12.71 8.55 0.99
C TYR A 32 12.62 8.50 -0.54
N GLN A 33 12.48 9.65 -1.22
CA GLN A 33 12.30 9.70 -2.69
C GLN A 33 13.45 9.08 -3.48
N ASP A 34 14.67 9.06 -2.92
CA ASP A 34 15.84 8.44 -3.54
C ASP A 34 15.93 6.92 -3.27
N GLN A 35 15.01 6.39 -2.47
CA GLN A 35 14.89 4.98 -2.17
C GLN A 35 13.76 4.35 -3.01
N ARG A 36 13.77 3.03 -3.10
CA ARG A 36 12.66 2.32 -3.71
C ARG A 36 11.45 2.37 -2.80
N CYS A 37 10.36 2.97 -3.26
CA CYS A 37 9.11 3.10 -2.51
C CYS A 37 7.99 2.35 -3.23
N ILE A 38 7.24 1.55 -2.46
CA ILE A 38 6.10 0.76 -2.96
C ILE A 38 4.90 1.02 -2.06
N ILE A 39 3.75 1.38 -2.64
CA ILE A 39 2.48 1.43 -1.92
C ILE A 39 1.82 0.06 -1.99
N ILE A 40 1.46 -0.50 -0.83
CA ILE A 40 0.72 -1.77 -0.74
C ILE A 40 -0.62 -1.51 -0.09
N SER A 41 -1.71 -1.87 -0.76
CA SER A 41 -3.07 -1.59 -0.29
C SER A 41 -4.03 -2.74 -0.58
N ALA A 42 -5.01 -2.92 0.31
CA ALA A 42 -6.13 -3.83 0.14
C ALA A 42 -7.28 -3.20 -0.66
N THR A 43 -6.97 -2.28 -1.54
CA THR A 43 -7.91 -1.56 -2.40
C THR A 43 -7.66 -1.93 -3.87
N ALA A 44 -8.64 -1.67 -4.74
CA ALA A 44 -8.55 -1.98 -6.16
C ALA A 44 -7.36 -1.30 -6.85
N GLU A 45 -6.67 -2.04 -7.72
CA GLU A 45 -5.43 -1.59 -8.36
C GLU A 45 -5.58 -0.30 -9.17
N PHE A 46 -6.71 -0.10 -9.86
CA PHE A 46 -6.93 1.11 -10.65
C PHE A 46 -6.97 2.38 -9.80
N LEU A 47 -7.49 2.29 -8.56
CA LEU A 47 -7.50 3.41 -7.61
C LEU A 47 -6.12 3.62 -6.99
N VAL A 48 -5.50 2.56 -6.51
CA VAL A 48 -4.20 2.64 -5.83
C VAL A 48 -3.10 3.16 -6.77
N ARG A 49 -3.11 2.73 -8.02
CA ARG A 49 -2.15 3.20 -9.03
C ARG A 49 -2.23 4.71 -9.25
N LYS A 50 -3.44 5.25 -9.30
CA LYS A 50 -3.68 6.69 -9.44
C LYS A 50 -3.27 7.46 -8.19
N ILE A 51 -3.60 6.95 -7.00
CA ILE A 51 -3.18 7.55 -5.72
C ILE A 51 -1.66 7.55 -5.60
N ALA A 52 -0.99 6.44 -5.95
CA ALA A 52 0.46 6.35 -5.94
C ALA A 52 1.09 7.43 -6.84
N SER A 53 0.59 7.57 -8.08
CA SER A 53 1.02 8.61 -9.01
C SER A 53 0.82 10.02 -8.44
N PHE A 54 -0.34 10.27 -7.85
CA PHE A 54 -0.65 11.56 -7.19
C PHE A 54 0.32 11.88 -6.05
N LEU A 55 0.76 10.86 -5.31
CA LEU A 55 1.73 11.00 -4.22
C LEU A 55 3.20 10.99 -4.69
N GLY A 56 3.46 10.82 -5.99
CA GLY A 56 4.82 10.74 -6.53
C GLY A 56 5.51 9.39 -6.31
N VAL A 57 4.75 8.33 -6.03
CA VAL A 57 5.26 6.96 -5.87
C VAL A 57 4.98 6.16 -7.14
N ARG A 58 6.02 5.54 -7.71
CA ARG A 58 5.93 4.85 -9.01
C ARG A 58 5.41 3.42 -8.93
N GLU A 59 5.57 2.76 -7.79
CA GLU A 59 5.29 1.34 -7.63
C GLU A 59 4.13 1.12 -6.66
N SER A 60 3.22 0.22 -7.01
CA SER A 60 2.09 -0.14 -6.15
C SER A 60 1.72 -1.60 -6.29
N ILE A 61 1.25 -2.17 -5.18
CA ILE A 61 0.68 -3.51 -5.10
C ILE A 61 -0.72 -3.36 -4.51
N ALA A 62 -1.72 -3.84 -5.23
CA ALA A 62 -3.12 -3.68 -4.86
C ALA A 62 -3.95 -4.89 -5.33
N ILE A 63 -5.24 -4.91 -5.03
CA ILE A 63 -6.12 -5.99 -5.44
C ILE A 63 -6.32 -5.94 -6.96
N LYS A 64 -5.96 -7.04 -7.62
CA LYS A 64 -6.09 -7.18 -9.09
C LYS A 64 -7.55 -7.26 -9.49
N CYS A 65 -7.93 -6.48 -10.49
CA CYS A 65 -9.28 -6.41 -11.01
C CYS A 65 -9.39 -7.10 -12.37
N GLU A 66 -10.38 -8.01 -12.48
CA GLU A 66 -10.62 -8.75 -13.73
C GLU A 66 -11.15 -7.84 -14.83
N ARG A 67 -10.64 -8.05 -16.01
CA ARG A 67 -11.08 -7.37 -17.23
C ARG A 67 -11.63 -8.37 -18.24
N VAL A 68 -12.67 -7.95 -18.94
CA VAL A 68 -13.21 -8.66 -20.09
C VAL A 68 -13.22 -7.66 -21.25
N GLY A 69 -12.25 -7.80 -22.16
CA GLY A 69 -11.96 -6.78 -23.17
C GLY A 69 -11.45 -5.49 -22.52
N ASP A 70 -12.08 -4.37 -22.83
CA ASP A 70 -11.77 -3.03 -22.32
C ASP A 70 -12.58 -2.64 -21.06
N LYS A 71 -13.30 -3.60 -20.46
CA LYS A 71 -14.20 -3.33 -19.33
C LYS A 71 -13.82 -4.14 -18.09
N PHE A 72 -13.99 -3.52 -16.92
CA PHE A 72 -13.91 -4.25 -15.67
C PHE A 72 -15.16 -5.11 -15.47
N SER A 73 -14.97 -6.37 -15.06
CA SER A 73 -16.07 -7.30 -14.77
C SER A 73 -16.74 -7.06 -13.41
N GLY A 74 -16.10 -6.33 -12.55
CA GLY A 74 -16.51 -6.17 -11.15
C GLY A 74 -15.93 -7.24 -10.20
N LYS A 75 -15.13 -8.16 -10.71
CA LYS A 75 -14.49 -9.22 -9.93
C LYS A 75 -13.02 -8.91 -9.68
N ALA A 76 -12.52 -9.39 -8.55
CA ALA A 76 -11.11 -9.43 -8.24
C ALA A 76 -10.55 -10.84 -8.47
N TYR A 77 -9.24 -10.95 -8.65
CA TYR A 77 -8.58 -12.23 -8.87
C TYR A 77 -7.18 -12.29 -8.23
N GLY A 78 -6.63 -13.50 -8.17
CA GLY A 78 -5.31 -13.74 -7.59
C GLY A 78 -5.30 -13.60 -6.07
N VAL A 79 -4.11 -13.55 -5.48
CA VAL A 79 -3.94 -13.35 -4.05
C VAL A 79 -4.25 -11.90 -3.71
N TYR A 80 -5.16 -11.67 -2.77
CA TYR A 80 -5.50 -10.33 -2.32
C TYR A 80 -4.37 -9.75 -1.46
N SER A 81 -4.05 -8.48 -1.68
CA SER A 81 -3.07 -7.73 -0.90
C SER A 81 -3.65 -7.29 0.46
N PHE A 82 -4.08 -8.27 1.25
CA PHE A 82 -4.71 -8.11 2.55
C PHE A 82 -4.16 -9.13 3.56
N LYS A 83 -3.85 -8.70 4.78
CA LYS A 83 -3.21 -9.53 5.81
C LYS A 83 -1.96 -10.23 5.28
N GLU A 84 -1.86 -11.54 5.44
CA GLU A 84 -0.76 -12.37 4.92
C GLU A 84 -0.58 -12.25 3.41
N GLY A 85 -1.65 -11.95 2.69
CA GLY A 85 -1.63 -11.72 1.25
C GLY A 85 -0.72 -10.56 0.84
N LYS A 86 -0.51 -9.55 1.68
CA LYS A 86 0.46 -8.49 1.41
C LYS A 86 1.89 -9.04 1.33
N VAL A 87 2.26 -9.94 2.24
CA VAL A 87 3.58 -10.60 2.22
C VAL A 87 3.74 -11.46 0.98
N LEU A 88 2.74 -12.28 0.66
CA LEU A 88 2.76 -13.15 -0.52
C LEU A 88 2.87 -12.35 -1.82
N ARG A 89 2.09 -11.26 -1.92
CA ARG A 89 2.12 -10.37 -3.09
C ARG A 89 3.46 -9.64 -3.22
N LEU A 90 4.06 -9.23 -2.11
CA LEU A 90 5.38 -8.60 -2.12
C LEU A 90 6.47 -9.60 -2.54
N LYS A 91 6.40 -10.85 -2.06
CA LYS A 91 7.30 -11.92 -2.51
C LYS A 91 7.19 -12.17 -4.02
N GLU A 92 5.97 -12.28 -4.53
CA GLU A 92 5.70 -12.42 -5.97
C GLU A 92 6.28 -11.25 -6.77
N TYR A 93 6.06 -10.03 -6.29
CA TYR A 93 6.49 -8.79 -6.95
C TYR A 93 8.01 -8.64 -6.98
N LEU A 94 8.70 -8.91 -5.88
CA LEU A 94 10.16 -8.77 -5.78
C LEU A 94 10.91 -10.02 -6.30
N GLY A 95 10.23 -11.16 -6.38
CA GLY A 95 10.80 -12.40 -6.89
C GLY A 95 12.03 -12.85 -6.13
N LYS A 96 13.08 -13.23 -6.84
CA LYS A 96 14.36 -13.71 -6.26
C LYS A 96 15.07 -12.68 -5.38
N ASP A 97 14.77 -11.41 -5.54
CA ASP A 97 15.37 -10.31 -4.77
C ASP A 97 14.63 -10.01 -3.46
N TYR A 98 13.55 -10.73 -3.15
CA TYR A 98 12.75 -10.51 -1.94
C TYR A 98 13.59 -10.47 -0.66
N GLU A 99 14.38 -11.49 -0.39
CA GLU A 99 15.19 -11.56 0.82
C GLU A 99 16.22 -10.42 0.90
N LYS A 100 16.80 -10.05 -0.23
CA LYS A 100 17.75 -8.94 -0.32
C LYS A 100 17.09 -7.61 0.07
N TRP A 101 15.92 -7.33 -0.49
CA TRP A 101 15.19 -6.08 -0.19
C TRP A 101 14.66 -6.03 1.23
N MET A 102 14.19 -7.17 1.78
CA MET A 102 13.62 -7.19 3.12
C MET A 102 14.62 -6.94 4.23
N LYS A 103 15.90 -7.24 4.02
CA LYS A 103 16.97 -7.00 5.01
C LYS A 103 17.13 -5.53 5.40
N ASP A 104 16.79 -4.62 4.51
CA ASP A 104 16.93 -3.18 4.71
C ASP A 104 15.65 -2.46 4.30
N SER A 105 14.52 -2.96 4.77
CA SER A 105 13.20 -2.47 4.41
C SER A 105 12.49 -1.81 5.58
N TYR A 106 11.72 -0.77 5.28
CA TYR A 106 10.86 -0.07 6.23
C TYR A 106 9.40 -0.23 5.77
N PHE A 107 8.49 -0.40 6.72
CA PHE A 107 7.07 -0.45 6.43
C PHE A 107 6.29 0.43 7.42
N PHE A 108 5.39 1.24 6.87
CA PHE A 108 4.56 2.21 7.58
C PHE A 108 3.09 1.79 7.44
N SER A 109 2.39 1.57 8.54
CA SER A 109 0.98 1.19 8.53
C SER A 109 0.25 1.68 9.78
N ASP A 110 -1.06 1.82 9.68
CA ASP A 110 -1.97 2.15 10.78
C ASP A 110 -2.83 0.96 11.24
N SER A 111 -2.73 -0.18 10.56
CA SER A 111 -3.68 -1.28 10.70
C SER A 111 -3.08 -2.56 11.26
N ILE A 112 -3.80 -3.18 12.21
CA ILE A 112 -3.47 -4.52 12.73
C ILE A 112 -3.54 -5.60 11.62
N ASN A 113 -4.31 -5.37 10.57
CA ASN A 113 -4.38 -6.28 9.42
C ASN A 113 -3.02 -6.38 8.69
N ASP A 114 -2.15 -5.39 8.87
CA ASP A 114 -0.82 -5.35 8.28
C ASP A 114 0.27 -5.97 9.16
N LEU A 115 -0.11 -6.56 10.29
CA LEU A 115 0.83 -7.18 11.21
C LEU A 115 1.76 -8.20 10.53
N PRO A 116 1.27 -9.09 9.64
CA PRO A 116 2.18 -10.02 8.94
C PRO A 116 3.30 -9.33 8.18
N LEU A 117 3.02 -8.21 7.53
CA LEU A 117 4.06 -7.45 6.81
C LEU A 117 4.91 -6.60 7.75
N LEU A 118 4.33 -6.01 8.80
CA LEU A 118 5.09 -5.31 9.85
C LEU A 118 6.14 -6.23 10.50
N GLU A 119 5.80 -7.51 10.71
CA GLU A 119 6.72 -8.51 11.25
C GLU A 119 7.82 -8.95 10.27
N SER A 120 7.61 -8.73 8.98
CA SER A 120 8.49 -9.22 7.91
C SER A 120 9.59 -8.24 7.52
N VAL A 121 9.43 -6.95 7.84
CA VAL A 121 10.39 -5.91 7.47
C VAL A 121 11.50 -5.75 8.52
N SER A 122 12.59 -5.08 8.13
CA SER A 122 13.69 -4.80 9.05
C SER A 122 13.32 -3.74 10.08
N LYS A 123 12.50 -2.77 9.70
CA LYS A 123 12.02 -1.71 10.60
C LYS A 123 10.55 -1.38 10.36
N ALA A 124 9.73 -1.57 11.39
CA ALA A 124 8.30 -1.35 11.33
C ALA A 124 7.90 -0.04 12.02
N PHE A 125 7.00 0.70 11.39
CA PHE A 125 6.45 1.96 11.88
C PHE A 125 4.93 1.87 11.95
N VAL A 126 4.35 2.17 13.10
CA VAL A 126 2.91 2.30 13.27
C VAL A 126 2.54 3.78 13.28
N CYS A 127 1.73 4.19 12.31
CA CYS A 127 1.35 5.57 12.10
C CYS A 127 -0.14 5.73 12.39
N ASN A 128 -0.51 6.62 13.32
CA ASN A 128 -1.91 6.86 13.69
C ASN A 128 -2.71 5.56 14.01
N GLY A 129 -2.08 4.61 14.67
CA GLY A 129 -2.70 3.32 15.01
C GLY A 129 -3.76 3.43 16.09
N ASP A 130 -4.69 2.48 16.11
CA ASP A 130 -5.64 2.30 17.22
C ASP A 130 -4.96 1.65 18.44
N GLU A 131 -5.72 1.46 19.53
CA GLU A 131 -5.19 0.87 20.78
C GLU A 131 -4.60 -0.52 20.56
N LYS A 132 -5.18 -1.34 19.70
CA LYS A 132 -4.74 -2.73 19.47
C LYS A 132 -3.36 -2.77 18.83
N ILE A 133 -3.17 -2.05 17.73
CA ILE A 133 -1.87 -2.04 17.05
C ILE A 133 -0.82 -1.28 17.83
N LEU A 134 -1.19 -0.22 18.56
CA LEU A 134 -0.26 0.52 19.43
C LEU A 134 0.26 -0.35 20.57
N LYS A 135 -0.58 -1.19 21.17
CA LYS A 135 -0.14 -2.16 22.19
C LYS A 135 0.91 -3.11 21.64
N ILE A 136 0.67 -3.68 20.47
CA ILE A 136 1.60 -4.58 19.79
C ILE A 136 2.90 -3.84 19.43
N ALA A 137 2.79 -2.61 18.92
CA ALA A 137 3.95 -1.79 18.60
C ALA A 137 4.87 -1.55 19.80
N LYS A 138 4.30 -1.28 20.96
CA LYS A 138 5.06 -1.12 22.22
C LYS A 138 5.72 -2.42 22.66
N GLU A 139 4.99 -3.54 22.63
CA GLU A 139 5.50 -4.86 23.00
C GLU A 139 6.65 -5.31 22.10
N ARG A 140 6.57 -5.02 20.80
CA ARG A 140 7.55 -5.43 19.78
C ARG A 140 8.59 -4.36 19.47
N LYS A 141 8.52 -3.22 20.15
CA LYS A 141 9.45 -2.07 19.98
C LYS A 141 9.45 -1.52 18.54
N TYR A 142 8.28 -1.49 17.92
CA TYR A 142 8.09 -0.78 16.64
C TYR A 142 8.12 0.72 16.88
N GLU A 143 8.55 1.47 15.87
CA GLU A 143 8.47 2.92 15.91
C GLU A 143 7.01 3.38 15.84
N ILE A 144 6.65 4.40 16.61
CA ILE A 144 5.29 4.95 16.64
C ILE A 144 5.36 6.40 16.17
N LEU A 145 4.57 6.70 15.13
CA LEU A 145 4.46 8.04 14.56
C LEU A 145 3.03 8.54 14.68
N THR A 146 2.88 9.82 14.94
CA THR A 146 1.58 10.52 14.93
C THR A 146 1.62 11.62 13.87
N PHE A 147 0.66 11.54 12.97
CA PHE A 147 0.53 12.49 11.87
C PHE A 147 -0.55 13.54 12.15
#